data_08ff54745ca610f87eb30e881eebf0a6
#
_entry.id   08ff54745ca610f87eb30e881eebf0a6
#
_cell.length_a   1.000
_cell.length_b   1.000
_cell.length_c   1.000
_cell.angle_alpha   90.00
_cell.angle_beta   90.00
_cell.angle_gamma   90.00
#
_symmetry.space_group_name_H-M   'P 1'
#
loop_
_entity.id
_entity.type
_entity.pdbx_description
1 polymer ?
#
loop_
_entity_poly.entity_id
_entity_poly.type
_entity_poly.pdbx_seq_one_letter_code
_entity_poly.pdbx_strand_id
1 'polypeptide(L)'
;MNTLDFLRWVLPTSGNVVLGLPKTASHGGTWWDHEYFDDIETAAETAEKLDAAGTTVYFAVHRFGPEYQELDSEGNGKLDKFGKPKMVVRKQGNVVAARALYDDYDVKPGKAKHYQSKKEALDDIVKLSRALKLTPTIVDSGGGYHGYYHFDEDIDEGTWDELAAMKRDVTTHLSMMVDSAVDCDSARVLRPVGLHNRKYDTPIEVKLIKQGKRYPVEKIRSVLQTYIQENNVSPAPTNKNAAMANPFAAAGDYPPSDADKVAENCAAVREFRDTMGNVDEPHWHRAIGILKFCEDGESKIHAWSEGYDGYSQQETQEKIDTWEVGPTSCVEMDKHIGCMKDCPMAGKCKFPIQLGFSEDAPSVEEETAPAVSASNSAL
;
A
#
# COMPACT_ATOMS: atom_id res chain seq x y z
N MET A 1 -21.78 -2.93 21.39
CA MET A 1 -20.93 -4.10 20.99
C MET A 1 -19.60 -3.89 21.67
N ASN A 2 -19.13 -4.86 22.44
CA ASN A 2 -17.81 -4.84 23.07
C ASN A 2 -16.73 -5.34 22.09
N THR A 3 -15.47 -5.35 22.51
CA THR A 3 -14.32 -5.75 21.67
C THR A 3 -14.43 -7.21 21.20
N LEU A 4 -14.77 -8.13 22.09
CA LEU A 4 -14.93 -9.54 21.77
C LEU A 4 -16.03 -9.78 20.73
N ASP A 5 -17.22 -9.20 20.92
CA ASP A 5 -18.33 -9.35 19.99
C ASP A 5 -18.00 -8.76 18.62
N PHE A 6 -17.24 -7.65 18.60
CA PHE A 6 -16.79 -7.02 17.36
C PHE A 6 -15.78 -7.91 16.63
N LEU A 7 -14.79 -8.44 17.33
CA LEU A 7 -13.80 -9.34 16.70
C LEU A 7 -14.45 -10.61 16.15
N ARG A 8 -15.39 -11.21 16.89
CA ARG A 8 -16.20 -12.36 16.41
C ARG A 8 -17.05 -12.03 15.18
N TRP A 9 -17.47 -10.76 15.05
CA TRP A 9 -18.26 -10.32 13.90
C TRP A 9 -17.40 -10.13 12.65
N VAL A 10 -16.20 -9.58 12.81
CA VAL A 10 -15.34 -9.17 11.67
C VAL A 10 -14.38 -10.27 11.24
N LEU A 11 -13.79 -11.00 12.20
CA LEU A 11 -12.73 -11.97 11.93
C LEU A 11 -13.27 -13.30 11.38
N PRO A 12 -12.48 -13.95 10.52
CA PRO A 12 -12.69 -15.35 10.11
C PRO A 12 -12.64 -16.32 11.28
N THR A 13 -13.01 -17.57 11.03
CA THR A 13 -13.05 -18.63 12.05
C THR A 13 -11.75 -19.41 12.17
N SER A 14 -10.90 -19.42 11.13
CA SER A 14 -9.66 -20.22 11.08
C SER A 14 -8.40 -19.36 10.91
N GLY A 15 -7.28 -19.81 11.47
CA GLY A 15 -5.98 -19.15 11.47
C GLY A 15 -5.69 -18.37 12.76
N ASN A 16 -4.54 -17.68 12.83
CA ASN A 16 -4.13 -16.88 13.97
C ASN A 16 -4.75 -15.47 13.94
N VAL A 17 -5.22 -15.00 15.07
CA VAL A 17 -5.56 -13.58 15.31
C VAL A 17 -4.26 -12.82 15.58
N VAL A 18 -4.12 -11.64 14.98
CA VAL A 18 -2.93 -10.80 15.17
C VAL A 18 -3.32 -9.45 15.74
N LEU A 19 -2.75 -9.09 16.88
CA LEU A 19 -2.77 -7.73 17.40
C LEU A 19 -1.50 -6.99 16.95
N GLY A 20 -1.66 -5.77 16.47
CA GLY A 20 -0.58 -4.87 16.07
C GLY A 20 -0.37 -3.77 17.11
N LEU A 21 0.85 -3.63 17.60
CA LEU A 21 1.23 -2.70 18.67
C LEU A 21 2.28 -1.73 18.12
N PRO A 22 1.90 -0.49 17.76
CA PRO A 22 2.88 0.49 17.31
C PRO A 22 3.80 0.88 18.45
N LYS A 23 5.11 0.85 18.21
CA LYS A 23 6.16 1.29 19.12
C LYS A 23 6.89 2.48 18.52
N THR A 24 7.29 3.42 19.37
CA THR A 24 8.08 4.58 18.96
C THR A 24 9.40 4.56 19.71
N ALA A 25 10.51 4.67 18.98
CA ALA A 25 11.83 4.81 19.56
C ALA A 25 12.03 6.21 20.14
N SER A 26 12.98 6.35 21.06
CA SER A 26 13.36 7.64 21.65
C SER A 26 13.83 8.67 20.61
N HIS A 27 14.34 8.22 19.46
CA HIS A 27 14.78 9.05 18.33
C HIS A 27 13.71 9.24 17.23
N GLY A 28 12.43 8.89 17.50
CA GLY A 28 11.29 9.18 16.63
C GLY A 28 10.96 8.10 15.59
N GLY A 29 11.77 7.05 15.42
CA GLY A 29 11.47 5.90 14.56
C GLY A 29 10.28 5.11 15.11
N THR A 30 9.39 4.62 14.24
CA THR A 30 8.26 3.78 14.62
C THR A 30 8.39 2.40 14.00
N TRP A 31 8.08 1.37 14.77
CA TRP A 31 7.96 0.00 14.26
C TRP A 31 6.73 -0.68 14.84
N TRP A 32 6.38 -1.82 14.28
CA TRP A 32 5.24 -2.60 14.73
C TRP A 32 5.72 -3.83 15.50
N ASP A 33 5.20 -4.01 16.69
CA ASP A 33 5.26 -5.26 17.43
C ASP A 33 3.95 -6.02 17.22
N HIS A 34 3.98 -7.35 17.28
CA HIS A 34 2.82 -8.17 17.02
C HIS A 34 2.66 -9.26 18.08
N GLU A 35 1.43 -9.47 18.51
CA GLU A 35 1.05 -10.61 19.36
C GLU A 35 0.07 -11.50 18.58
N TYR A 36 0.22 -12.81 18.74
CA TYR A 36 -0.48 -13.83 17.97
C TYR A 36 -1.29 -14.73 18.90
N PHE A 37 -2.51 -15.08 18.49
CA PHE A 37 -3.45 -15.85 19.30
C PHE A 37 -4.19 -16.86 18.43
N ASP A 38 -4.40 -18.06 18.97
CA ASP A 38 -5.18 -19.10 18.30
C ASP A 38 -6.69 -18.82 18.38
N ASP A 39 -7.12 -18.11 19.42
CA ASP A 39 -8.53 -17.81 19.69
C ASP A 39 -8.80 -16.30 19.84
N ILE A 40 -10.03 -15.92 19.53
CA ILE A 40 -10.49 -14.52 19.56
C ILE A 40 -10.68 -14.04 21.01
N GLU A 41 -11.04 -14.91 21.92
CA GLU A 41 -11.32 -14.61 23.32
C GLU A 41 -10.06 -14.09 24.02
N THR A 42 -8.97 -14.83 23.92
CA THR A 42 -7.66 -14.44 24.51
C THR A 42 -7.13 -13.18 23.83
N ALA A 43 -7.29 -13.04 22.50
CA ALA A 43 -6.91 -11.83 21.80
C ALA A 43 -7.69 -10.60 22.28
N ALA A 44 -9.01 -10.71 22.45
CA ALA A 44 -9.86 -9.62 22.92
C ALA A 44 -9.51 -9.20 24.36
N GLU A 45 -9.34 -10.15 25.27
CA GLU A 45 -8.94 -9.88 26.65
C GLU A 45 -7.57 -9.19 26.72
N THR A 46 -6.62 -9.65 25.90
CA THR A 46 -5.28 -9.04 25.83
C THR A 46 -5.35 -7.61 25.28
N ALA A 47 -6.13 -7.40 24.22
CA ALA A 47 -6.34 -6.09 23.64
C ALA A 47 -6.95 -5.10 24.64
N GLU A 48 -7.96 -5.52 25.42
CA GLU A 48 -8.58 -4.71 26.45
C GLU A 48 -7.61 -4.40 27.61
N LYS A 49 -6.81 -5.37 28.06
CA LYS A 49 -5.76 -5.17 29.08
C LYS A 49 -4.69 -4.17 28.62
N LEU A 50 -4.23 -4.29 27.38
CA LEU A 50 -3.24 -3.39 26.79
C LEU A 50 -3.79 -1.96 26.64
N ASP A 51 -5.04 -1.84 26.18
CA ASP A 51 -5.69 -0.53 26.06
C ASP A 51 -5.89 0.11 27.44
N ALA A 52 -6.34 -0.63 28.43
CA ALA A 52 -6.46 -0.13 29.82
C ALA A 52 -5.12 0.33 30.41
N ALA A 53 -4.01 -0.30 29.99
CA ALA A 53 -2.65 0.10 30.34
C ALA A 53 -2.12 1.30 29.52
N GLY A 54 -2.94 1.88 28.63
CA GLY A 54 -2.56 3.06 27.83
C GLY A 54 -1.87 2.73 26.50
N THR A 55 -1.81 1.46 26.09
CA THR A 55 -1.22 1.05 24.83
C THR A 55 -2.21 1.22 23.67
N THR A 56 -1.76 1.75 22.53
CA THR A 56 -2.56 1.74 21.31
C THR A 56 -2.56 0.32 20.72
N VAL A 57 -3.74 -0.23 20.49
CA VAL A 57 -3.91 -1.58 19.96
C VAL A 57 -4.64 -1.53 18.62
N TYR A 58 -4.14 -2.30 17.68
CA TYR A 58 -4.79 -2.60 16.40
C TYR A 58 -5.03 -4.10 16.28
N PHE A 59 -5.93 -4.50 15.40
CA PHE A 59 -6.10 -5.90 15.02
C PHE A 59 -5.93 -6.05 13.52
N ALA A 60 -5.34 -7.13 13.06
CA ALA A 60 -5.34 -7.47 11.65
C ALA A 60 -6.73 -7.98 11.24
N VAL A 61 -7.24 -7.49 10.10
CA VAL A 61 -8.64 -7.75 9.68
C VAL A 61 -8.85 -9.18 9.18
N HIS A 62 -7.76 -9.87 8.87
CA HIS A 62 -7.74 -11.26 8.43
C HIS A 62 -7.08 -12.17 9.47
N ARG A 63 -7.18 -13.48 9.27
CA ARG A 63 -6.44 -14.46 10.07
C ARG A 63 -5.32 -15.08 9.25
N PHE A 64 -4.22 -15.40 9.93
CA PHE A 64 -2.95 -15.74 9.32
C PHE A 64 -2.54 -17.18 9.64
N GLY A 65 -1.71 -17.76 8.77
CA GLY A 65 -1.05 -19.03 9.00
C GLY A 65 -0.06 -18.98 10.16
N PRO A 66 0.65 -20.08 10.41
CA PRO A 66 1.69 -20.11 11.43
C PRO A 66 2.82 -19.14 11.12
N GLU A 67 3.60 -18.83 12.14
CA GLU A 67 4.84 -18.09 12.00
C GLU A 67 5.83 -18.83 11.10
N TYR A 68 6.49 -18.09 10.20
CA TYR A 68 7.51 -18.62 9.31
C TYR A 68 8.68 -17.65 9.17
N GLN A 69 9.84 -18.16 8.76
CA GLN A 69 10.97 -17.30 8.43
C GLN A 69 10.71 -16.58 7.10
N GLU A 70 10.80 -15.26 7.09
CA GLU A 70 10.71 -14.48 5.85
C GLU A 70 11.87 -14.87 4.92
N LEU A 71 11.55 -15.06 3.63
CA LEU A 71 12.53 -15.36 2.59
C LEU A 71 12.85 -14.08 1.79
N ASP A 72 14.07 -14.00 1.27
CA ASP A 72 14.47 -13.01 0.27
C ASP A 72 14.00 -13.42 -1.13
N SER A 73 14.34 -12.62 -2.15
CA SER A 73 13.99 -12.87 -3.55
C SER A 73 14.66 -14.14 -4.13
N GLU A 74 15.72 -14.64 -3.50
CA GLU A 74 16.45 -15.85 -3.90
C GLU A 74 15.95 -17.10 -3.16
N GLY A 75 15.02 -16.93 -2.20
CA GLY A 75 14.48 -18.02 -1.38
C GLY A 75 15.30 -18.34 -0.14
N ASN A 76 16.29 -17.53 0.22
CA ASN A 76 17.06 -17.68 1.44
C ASN A 76 16.31 -17.08 2.63
N GLY A 77 16.51 -17.64 3.82
CA GLY A 77 15.89 -17.10 5.04
C GLY A 77 16.50 -15.76 5.44
N LYS A 78 15.67 -14.71 5.47
CA LYS A 78 16.09 -13.38 5.96
C LYS A 78 16.48 -13.44 7.44
N LEU A 79 17.44 -12.61 7.82
CA LEU A 79 17.82 -12.38 9.21
C LEU A 79 17.30 -11.02 9.68
N ASP A 80 17.06 -10.91 10.98
CA ASP A 80 16.76 -9.62 11.61
C ASP A 80 18.07 -8.83 11.87
N LYS A 81 17.94 -7.60 12.35
CA LYS A 81 19.07 -6.72 12.69
C LYS A 81 20.04 -7.27 13.75
N PHE A 82 19.70 -8.38 14.38
CA PHE A 82 20.54 -9.08 15.35
C PHE A 82 21.13 -10.38 14.81
N GLY A 83 20.97 -10.66 13.50
CA GLY A 83 21.44 -11.87 12.84
C GLY A 83 20.62 -13.13 13.17
N LYS A 84 19.41 -12.99 13.72
CA LYS A 84 18.49 -14.11 13.97
C LYS A 84 17.50 -14.26 12.80
N PRO A 85 16.94 -15.47 12.58
CA PRO A 85 15.88 -15.66 11.60
C PRO A 85 14.77 -14.61 11.77
N LYS A 86 14.46 -13.87 10.68
CA LYS A 86 13.36 -12.90 10.68
C LYS A 86 12.04 -13.65 10.56
N MET A 87 11.37 -13.84 11.69
CA MET A 87 10.10 -14.54 11.77
C MET A 87 8.93 -13.58 11.51
N VAL A 88 7.93 -14.03 10.77
CA VAL A 88 6.75 -13.23 10.42
C VAL A 88 5.49 -14.10 10.46
N VAL A 89 4.37 -13.48 10.86
CA VAL A 89 3.02 -14.06 10.77
C VAL A 89 2.15 -13.17 9.88
N ARG A 90 2.04 -11.89 10.22
CA ARG A 90 1.22 -10.91 9.51
C ARG A 90 1.93 -10.41 8.25
N LYS A 91 1.72 -11.10 7.15
CA LYS A 91 2.23 -10.73 5.81
C LYS A 91 1.24 -11.17 4.73
N GLN A 92 1.18 -10.43 3.64
CA GLN A 92 0.52 -10.88 2.41
C GLN A 92 1.15 -12.21 1.97
N GLY A 93 0.33 -13.13 1.48
CA GLY A 93 0.76 -14.51 1.18
C GLY A 93 0.72 -15.47 2.39
N ASN A 94 0.46 -14.99 3.60
CA ASN A 94 0.23 -15.82 4.79
C ASN A 94 -1.19 -15.70 5.36
N VAL A 95 -2.09 -15.03 4.67
CA VAL A 95 -3.50 -14.99 5.04
C VAL A 95 -4.14 -16.32 4.72
N VAL A 96 -4.73 -16.96 5.72
CA VAL A 96 -5.44 -18.24 5.56
C VAL A 96 -6.94 -18.05 5.42
N ALA A 97 -7.48 -16.96 5.95
CA ALA A 97 -8.90 -16.66 5.83
C ALA A 97 -9.17 -15.16 5.89
N ALA A 98 -10.13 -14.71 5.09
CA ALA A 98 -10.71 -13.39 5.07
C ALA A 98 -12.23 -13.46 5.20
N ARG A 99 -12.88 -12.48 5.85
CA ARG A 99 -14.33 -12.46 6.06
C ARG A 99 -14.99 -11.13 5.75
N ALA A 100 -14.23 -10.13 5.30
CA ALA A 100 -14.77 -8.84 4.88
C ALA A 100 -13.85 -8.15 3.87
N LEU A 101 -14.44 -7.42 2.92
CA LEU A 101 -13.77 -6.29 2.28
C LEU A 101 -13.87 -5.09 3.20
N TYR A 102 -12.88 -4.22 3.21
CA TYR A 102 -12.87 -3.04 4.08
C TYR A 102 -12.28 -1.81 3.41
N ASP A 103 -12.60 -0.65 3.98
CA ASP A 103 -12.07 0.65 3.60
C ASP A 103 -11.74 1.46 4.85
N ASP A 104 -10.74 2.33 4.74
CA ASP A 104 -10.40 3.35 5.73
C ASP A 104 -10.73 4.75 5.17
N TYR A 105 -11.63 5.46 5.84
CA TYR A 105 -12.12 6.78 5.48
C TYR A 105 -11.49 7.82 6.41
N ASP A 106 -10.24 8.13 6.20
CA ASP A 106 -9.44 9.05 7.02
C ASP A 106 -9.89 10.51 6.85
N VAL A 107 -10.25 11.16 7.96
CA VAL A 107 -10.62 12.59 7.99
C VAL A 107 -9.41 13.40 8.46
N LYS A 108 -8.86 14.22 7.55
CA LYS A 108 -7.71 15.10 7.82
C LYS A 108 -7.94 16.46 7.17
N PRO A 109 -8.64 17.38 7.86
CA PRO A 109 -8.92 18.72 7.33
C PRO A 109 -7.64 19.42 6.85
N GLY A 110 -7.73 20.05 5.68
CA GLY A 110 -6.60 20.74 5.05
C GLY A 110 -5.64 19.86 4.23
N LYS A 111 -5.83 18.53 4.20
CA LYS A 111 -5.06 17.63 3.33
C LYS A 111 -5.87 17.20 2.11
N ALA A 112 -5.39 17.55 0.92
CA ALA A 112 -6.15 17.42 -0.34
C ALA A 112 -6.63 16.00 -0.70
N LYS A 113 -5.97 14.94 -0.21
CA LYS A 113 -6.31 13.53 -0.51
C LYS A 113 -7.06 12.84 0.65
N HIS A 114 -7.66 13.60 1.55
CA HIS A 114 -8.39 13.08 2.70
C HIS A 114 -9.72 13.80 2.84
N TYR A 115 -10.68 13.12 3.47
CA TYR A 115 -11.97 13.74 3.80
C TYR A 115 -11.78 14.96 4.69
N GLN A 116 -12.49 16.04 4.39
CA GLN A 116 -12.40 17.28 5.18
C GLN A 116 -13.31 17.22 6.42
N SER A 117 -14.28 16.32 6.43
CA SER A 117 -15.18 16.12 7.56
C SER A 117 -15.68 14.68 7.66
N LYS A 118 -16.10 14.29 8.87
CA LYS A 118 -16.80 13.02 9.09
C LYS A 118 -18.08 12.90 8.29
N LYS A 119 -18.74 14.04 7.98
CA LYS A 119 -19.94 14.04 7.16
C LYS A 119 -19.64 13.59 5.73
N GLU A 120 -18.60 14.15 5.08
CA GLU A 120 -18.17 13.74 3.74
C GLU A 120 -17.80 12.26 3.70
N ALA A 121 -17.03 11.77 4.65
CA ALA A 121 -16.67 10.36 4.76
C ALA A 121 -17.90 9.47 4.87
N LEU A 122 -18.89 9.86 5.69
CA LEU A 122 -20.13 9.09 5.84
C LEU A 122 -21.00 9.15 4.58
N ASP A 123 -21.06 10.30 3.91
CA ASP A 123 -21.80 10.46 2.66
C ASP A 123 -21.24 9.52 1.58
N ASP A 124 -19.92 9.34 1.50
CA ASP A 124 -19.28 8.40 0.57
C ASP A 124 -19.54 6.93 0.97
N ILE A 125 -19.51 6.57 2.24
CA ILE A 125 -19.93 5.24 2.69
C ILE A 125 -21.37 4.94 2.24
N VAL A 126 -22.27 5.91 2.39
CA VAL A 126 -23.66 5.77 1.96
C VAL A 126 -23.77 5.67 0.43
N LYS A 127 -22.95 6.44 -0.30
CA LYS A 127 -22.87 6.40 -1.77
C LYS A 127 -22.47 5.02 -2.26
N LEU A 128 -21.39 4.44 -1.72
CA LEU A 128 -20.93 3.09 -2.06
C LEU A 128 -21.97 2.02 -1.67
N SER A 129 -22.54 2.13 -0.48
CA SER A 129 -23.59 1.21 0.00
C SER A 129 -24.80 1.18 -0.94
N ARG A 130 -25.21 2.34 -1.49
CA ARG A 130 -26.31 2.45 -2.46
C ARG A 130 -25.92 1.89 -3.82
N ALA A 131 -24.73 2.22 -4.32
CA ALA A 131 -24.21 1.75 -5.59
C ALA A 131 -24.16 0.23 -5.65
N LEU A 132 -23.63 -0.41 -4.60
CA LEU A 132 -23.51 -1.86 -4.51
C LEU A 132 -24.74 -2.57 -3.93
N LYS A 133 -25.71 -1.83 -3.39
CA LYS A 133 -26.88 -2.39 -2.67
C LYS A 133 -26.45 -3.32 -1.52
N LEU A 134 -25.32 -3.01 -0.87
CA LEU A 134 -24.77 -3.73 0.27
C LEU A 134 -24.82 -2.84 1.52
N THR A 135 -25.03 -3.44 2.69
CA THR A 135 -25.07 -2.72 3.97
C THR A 135 -23.77 -2.99 4.74
N PRO A 136 -22.82 -2.04 4.80
CA PRO A 136 -21.58 -2.22 5.54
C PRO A 136 -21.76 -2.13 7.04
N THR A 137 -20.85 -2.76 7.80
CA THR A 137 -20.58 -2.38 9.18
C THR A 137 -19.78 -1.09 9.17
N ILE A 138 -20.16 -0.10 9.98
CA ILE A 138 -19.53 1.21 10.07
C ILE A 138 -19.00 1.41 11.47
N VAL A 139 -17.70 1.68 11.59
CA VAL A 139 -16.99 1.94 12.84
C VAL A 139 -16.44 3.36 12.83
N ASP A 140 -16.71 4.16 13.85
CA ASP A 140 -16.03 5.42 14.09
C ASP A 140 -14.67 5.13 14.74
N SER A 141 -13.58 5.35 14.02
CA SER A 141 -12.20 5.10 14.46
C SER A 141 -11.61 6.26 15.29
N GLY A 142 -12.41 7.28 15.60
CA GLY A 142 -12.00 8.53 16.23
C GLY A 142 -11.52 9.57 15.21
N GLY A 143 -10.71 9.19 14.24
CA GLY A 143 -10.16 10.07 13.19
C GLY A 143 -10.83 9.95 11.83
N GLY A 144 -11.88 9.16 11.72
CA GLY A 144 -12.59 8.85 10.48
C GLY A 144 -13.48 7.65 10.70
N TYR A 145 -13.71 6.87 9.65
CA TYR A 145 -14.52 5.66 9.71
C TYR A 145 -13.80 4.47 9.07
N HIS A 146 -14.08 3.26 9.59
CA HIS A 146 -13.83 2.03 8.86
C HIS A 146 -15.16 1.49 8.34
N GLY A 147 -15.19 1.04 7.10
CA GLY A 147 -16.33 0.35 6.48
C GLY A 147 -15.98 -1.11 6.22
N TYR A 148 -16.86 -2.05 6.57
CA TYR A 148 -16.66 -3.49 6.32
C TYR A 148 -17.85 -4.07 5.58
N TYR A 149 -17.61 -4.78 4.47
CA TYR A 149 -18.59 -5.53 3.69
C TYR A 149 -18.33 -7.02 3.91
N HIS A 150 -19.17 -7.65 4.73
CA HIS A 150 -18.91 -8.99 5.24
C HIS A 150 -19.39 -10.09 4.31
N PHE A 151 -18.58 -11.15 4.23
CA PHE A 151 -18.98 -12.43 3.70
C PHE A 151 -19.69 -13.26 4.79
N ASP A 152 -20.59 -14.16 4.42
CA ASP A 152 -21.25 -15.10 5.33
C ASP A 152 -20.38 -16.34 5.59
N GLU A 153 -19.33 -16.56 4.80
CA GLU A 153 -18.33 -17.61 4.92
C GLU A 153 -16.90 -17.03 4.92
N ASP A 154 -15.94 -17.85 5.30
CA ASP A 154 -14.52 -17.53 5.20
C ASP A 154 -14.04 -17.80 3.76
N ILE A 155 -13.23 -16.90 3.19
CA ILE A 155 -12.66 -17.01 1.86
C ILE A 155 -11.14 -16.99 1.92
N ASP A 156 -10.49 -17.54 0.91
CA ASP A 156 -9.04 -17.50 0.75
C ASP A 156 -8.54 -16.10 0.30
N GLU A 157 -7.21 -15.88 0.44
CA GLU A 157 -6.58 -14.60 0.11
C GLU A 157 -6.73 -14.24 -1.38
N GLY A 158 -6.61 -15.23 -2.29
CA GLY A 158 -6.71 -14.97 -3.73
C GLY A 158 -8.11 -14.48 -4.14
N THR A 159 -9.15 -15.11 -3.60
CA THR A 159 -10.55 -14.67 -3.77
C THR A 159 -10.77 -13.28 -3.18
N TRP A 160 -10.18 -13.01 -2.00
CA TRP A 160 -10.27 -11.69 -1.38
C TRP A 160 -9.56 -10.61 -2.23
N ASP A 161 -8.36 -10.88 -2.72
CA ASP A 161 -7.58 -9.97 -3.56
C ASP A 161 -8.34 -9.57 -4.84
N GLU A 162 -8.99 -10.55 -5.50
CA GLU A 162 -9.84 -10.31 -6.67
C GLU A 162 -10.98 -9.34 -6.35
N LEU A 163 -11.72 -9.61 -5.29
CA LEU A 163 -12.89 -8.79 -4.89
C LEU A 163 -12.47 -7.42 -4.37
N ALA A 164 -11.35 -7.32 -3.66
CA ALA A 164 -10.79 -6.06 -3.20
C ALA A 164 -10.37 -5.17 -4.38
N ALA A 165 -9.77 -5.75 -5.43
CA ALA A 165 -9.42 -5.04 -6.65
C ALA A 165 -10.67 -4.50 -7.36
N MET A 166 -11.72 -5.31 -7.54
CA MET A 166 -12.99 -4.85 -8.11
C MET A 166 -13.62 -3.73 -7.27
N LYS A 167 -13.62 -3.84 -5.95
CA LYS A 167 -14.15 -2.80 -5.06
C LYS A 167 -13.37 -1.50 -5.21
N ARG A 168 -12.05 -1.55 -5.32
CA ARG A 168 -11.20 -0.38 -5.56
C ARG A 168 -11.51 0.28 -6.90
N ASP A 169 -11.77 -0.49 -7.96
CA ASP A 169 -12.19 0.05 -9.25
C ASP A 169 -13.48 0.88 -9.08
N VAL A 170 -14.44 0.36 -8.34
CA VAL A 170 -15.70 1.06 -8.03
C VAL A 170 -15.47 2.31 -7.19
N THR A 171 -14.68 2.26 -6.11
CA THR A 171 -14.41 3.42 -5.25
C THR A 171 -13.66 4.52 -5.99
N THR A 172 -12.73 4.15 -6.88
CA THR A 172 -12.00 5.07 -7.76
C THR A 172 -12.95 5.74 -8.77
N HIS A 173 -13.81 4.95 -9.43
CA HIS A 173 -14.82 5.49 -10.35
C HIS A 173 -15.78 6.46 -9.66
N LEU A 174 -16.15 6.17 -8.42
CA LEU A 174 -16.96 7.05 -7.57
C LEU A 174 -16.19 8.28 -7.05
N SER A 175 -14.91 8.43 -7.37
CA SER A 175 -14.01 9.50 -6.89
C SER A 175 -13.96 9.60 -5.36
N MET A 176 -13.96 8.46 -4.67
CA MET A 176 -13.90 8.40 -3.21
C MET A 176 -12.47 8.61 -2.73
N MET A 177 -12.31 9.24 -1.56
CA MET A 177 -11.00 9.51 -0.93
C MET A 177 -10.63 8.42 0.09
N VAL A 178 -10.96 7.16 -0.19
CA VAL A 178 -10.50 6.01 0.63
C VAL A 178 -9.00 5.85 0.53
N ASP A 179 -8.36 5.37 1.59
CA ASP A 179 -6.92 5.12 1.58
C ASP A 179 -6.60 3.92 0.68
N SER A 180 -6.09 4.20 -0.52
CA SER A 180 -5.75 3.18 -1.53
C SER A 180 -4.61 2.23 -1.11
N ALA A 181 -3.87 2.56 -0.04
CA ALA A 181 -2.90 1.64 0.56
C ALA A 181 -3.57 0.61 1.49
N VAL A 182 -4.84 0.83 1.85
CA VAL A 182 -5.59 -0.02 2.78
C VAL A 182 -6.50 -1.01 2.06
N ASP A 183 -7.20 -0.56 1.04
CA ASP A 183 -8.32 -1.28 0.41
C ASP A 183 -7.93 -2.59 -0.30
N CYS A 184 -6.64 -2.79 -0.59
CA CYS A 184 -6.09 -4.01 -1.19
C CYS A 184 -4.86 -4.54 -0.43
N ASP A 185 -4.69 -4.21 0.84
CA ASP A 185 -3.64 -4.74 1.70
C ASP A 185 -4.21 -5.83 2.62
N SER A 186 -4.08 -7.10 2.23
CA SER A 186 -4.58 -8.25 3.02
C SER A 186 -3.91 -8.40 4.39
N ALA A 187 -2.78 -7.72 4.63
CA ALA A 187 -2.10 -7.70 5.91
C ALA A 187 -2.41 -6.45 6.76
N ARG A 188 -3.45 -5.69 6.43
CA ARG A 188 -3.80 -4.44 7.10
C ARG A 188 -4.26 -4.65 8.54
N VAL A 189 -3.92 -3.66 9.39
CA VAL A 189 -4.45 -3.54 10.75
C VAL A 189 -5.36 -2.33 10.88
N LEU A 190 -6.45 -2.49 11.61
CA LEU A 190 -7.43 -1.44 11.93
C LEU A 190 -7.70 -1.39 13.43
N ARG A 191 -8.37 -0.33 13.92
CA ARG A 191 -8.71 -0.20 15.34
C ARG A 191 -9.97 -0.98 15.69
N PRO A 192 -9.93 -1.84 16.72
CA PRO A 192 -11.12 -2.57 17.15
C PRO A 192 -12.09 -1.68 17.94
N VAL A 193 -13.36 -1.97 17.84
CA VAL A 193 -14.42 -1.33 18.65
C VAL A 193 -14.21 -1.61 20.14
N GLY A 194 -14.49 -0.64 20.97
CA GLY A 194 -14.38 -0.72 22.44
C GLY A 194 -13.03 -0.29 23.00
N LEU A 195 -12.00 -0.10 22.12
CA LEU A 195 -10.69 0.40 22.52
C LEU A 195 -10.51 1.87 22.13
N HIS A 196 -9.35 2.47 22.46
CA HIS A 196 -9.12 3.89 22.28
C HIS A 196 -8.12 4.23 21.17
N ASN A 197 -8.49 5.18 20.34
CA ASN A 197 -7.56 5.87 19.45
C ASN A 197 -6.78 6.93 20.25
N ARG A 198 -5.50 6.66 20.49
CA ARG A 198 -4.59 7.53 21.28
C ARG A 198 -3.70 8.43 20.42
N LYS A 199 -4.09 8.65 19.17
CA LYS A 199 -3.38 9.56 18.26
C LYS A 199 -3.62 11.04 18.62
N TYR A 200 -4.57 11.33 19.49
CA TYR A 200 -4.99 12.65 19.92
C TYR A 200 -4.64 12.86 21.40
N ASP A 201 -4.52 14.10 21.82
CA ASP A 201 -4.22 14.47 23.24
C ASP A 201 -5.19 13.80 24.22
N THR A 202 -6.45 13.73 23.85
CA THR A 202 -7.45 12.96 24.59
C THR A 202 -7.79 11.69 23.81
N PRO A 203 -7.62 10.49 24.39
CA PRO A 203 -7.99 9.24 23.75
C PRO A 203 -9.47 9.23 23.36
N ILE A 204 -9.76 8.82 22.13
CA ILE A 204 -11.12 8.75 21.59
C ILE A 204 -11.53 7.28 21.50
N GLU A 205 -12.63 6.92 22.14
CA GLU A 205 -13.20 5.56 22.04
C GLU A 205 -13.62 5.22 20.61
N VAL A 206 -13.20 4.06 20.13
CA VAL A 206 -13.60 3.50 18.82
C VAL A 206 -14.99 2.86 18.98
N LYS A 207 -15.95 3.31 18.17
CA LYS A 207 -17.38 2.97 18.35
C LYS A 207 -18.00 2.33 17.13
N LEU A 208 -18.81 1.30 17.36
CA LEU A 208 -19.71 0.80 16.34
C LEU A 208 -20.83 1.84 16.10
N ILE A 209 -20.93 2.34 14.86
CA ILE A 209 -22.01 3.23 14.42
C ILE A 209 -23.19 2.41 13.89
N LYS A 210 -22.87 1.39 13.08
CA LYS A 210 -23.87 0.53 12.45
C LYS A 210 -23.30 -0.87 12.24
N GLN A 211 -24.02 -1.89 12.65
CA GLN A 211 -23.74 -3.26 12.25
C GLN A 211 -24.33 -3.50 10.85
N GLY A 212 -23.52 -4.04 9.95
CA GLY A 212 -23.90 -4.38 8.59
C GLY A 212 -24.59 -5.73 8.46
N LYS A 213 -24.63 -6.23 7.22
CA LYS A 213 -25.14 -7.57 6.90
C LYS A 213 -24.01 -8.43 6.34
N ARG A 214 -24.14 -9.75 6.47
CA ARG A 214 -23.32 -10.73 5.78
C ARG A 214 -23.98 -11.11 4.46
N TYR A 215 -23.17 -11.41 3.46
CA TYR A 215 -23.63 -11.77 2.13
C TYR A 215 -22.83 -12.94 1.58
N PRO A 216 -23.44 -13.83 0.79
CA PRO A 216 -22.69 -14.81 0.02
C PRO A 216 -21.61 -14.15 -0.84
N VAL A 217 -20.46 -14.79 -0.97
CA VAL A 217 -19.33 -14.28 -1.76
C VAL A 217 -19.77 -13.94 -3.19
N GLU A 218 -20.56 -14.83 -3.81
CA GLU A 218 -21.06 -14.64 -5.16
C GLU A 218 -22.02 -13.45 -5.28
N LYS A 219 -22.72 -13.09 -4.22
CA LYS A 219 -23.54 -11.88 -4.20
C LYS A 219 -22.67 -10.63 -4.26
N ILE A 220 -21.59 -10.57 -3.48
CA ILE A 220 -20.64 -9.44 -3.49
C ILE A 220 -19.96 -9.37 -4.86
N ARG A 221 -19.47 -10.49 -5.39
CA ARG A 221 -18.88 -10.61 -6.71
C ARG A 221 -19.83 -10.06 -7.80
N SER A 222 -21.06 -10.56 -7.82
CA SER A 222 -22.06 -10.19 -8.81
C SER A 222 -22.40 -8.70 -8.80
N VAL A 223 -22.54 -8.08 -7.62
CA VAL A 223 -22.88 -6.65 -7.56
C VAL A 223 -21.70 -5.78 -7.98
N LEU A 224 -20.45 -6.18 -7.68
CA LEU A 224 -19.27 -5.49 -8.14
C LEU A 224 -19.12 -5.58 -9.66
N GLN A 225 -19.22 -6.78 -10.22
CA GLN A 225 -19.18 -7.01 -11.67
C GLN A 225 -20.28 -6.26 -12.42
N THR A 226 -21.52 -6.32 -11.92
CA THR A 226 -22.66 -5.60 -12.50
C THR A 226 -22.40 -4.10 -12.52
N TYR A 227 -21.93 -3.53 -11.40
CA TYR A 227 -21.62 -2.10 -11.33
C TYR A 227 -20.52 -1.71 -12.33
N ILE A 228 -19.45 -2.50 -12.41
CA ILE A 228 -18.32 -2.27 -13.33
C ILE A 228 -18.80 -2.29 -14.78
N GLN A 229 -19.62 -3.28 -15.15
CA GLN A 229 -20.15 -3.43 -16.50
C GLN A 229 -21.14 -2.31 -16.87
N GLU A 230 -22.13 -2.04 -16.01
CA GLU A 230 -23.17 -1.02 -16.27
C GLU A 230 -22.61 0.40 -16.37
N ASN A 231 -21.50 0.69 -15.68
CA ASN A 231 -20.89 2.03 -15.66
C ASN A 231 -19.60 2.12 -16.49
N ASN A 232 -19.23 1.07 -17.24
CA ASN A 232 -17.98 1.01 -18.03
C ASN A 232 -16.75 1.42 -17.20
N VAL A 233 -16.65 0.89 -15.99
CA VAL A 233 -15.57 1.25 -15.06
C VAL A 233 -14.25 0.70 -15.57
N SER A 234 -13.27 1.57 -15.76
CA SER A 234 -11.90 1.16 -16.08
C SER A 234 -11.17 0.70 -14.80
N PRO A 235 -10.27 -0.31 -14.89
CA PRO A 235 -9.46 -0.73 -13.75
C PRO A 235 -8.72 0.46 -13.13
N ALA A 236 -8.81 0.57 -11.82
CA ALA A 236 -8.08 1.60 -11.08
C ALA A 236 -6.56 1.34 -11.17
N PRO A 237 -5.74 2.38 -11.26
CA PRO A 237 -4.29 2.22 -11.19
C PRO A 237 -3.93 1.52 -9.88
N THR A 238 -3.41 0.31 -9.97
CA THR A 238 -2.85 -0.38 -8.80
C THR A 238 -1.41 0.03 -8.64
N ASN A 239 -0.88 0.07 -7.40
CA ASN A 239 0.58 0.11 -7.25
C ASN A 239 1.23 -1.12 -7.93
N LYS A 240 0.55 -2.28 -7.96
CA LYS A 240 0.95 -3.45 -8.77
C LYS A 240 0.81 -3.17 -10.28
N ASN A 241 -0.22 -2.44 -10.73
CA ASN A 241 -0.38 -2.06 -12.14
C ASN A 241 0.44 -0.81 -12.52
N ALA A 242 0.79 0.06 -11.56
CA ALA A 242 1.85 1.04 -11.80
C ALA A 242 3.20 0.33 -12.02
N ALA A 243 3.44 -0.78 -11.33
CA ALA A 243 4.56 -1.67 -11.65
C ALA A 243 4.37 -2.40 -13.00
N MET A 244 3.14 -2.79 -13.39
CA MET A 244 2.84 -3.37 -14.71
C MET A 244 2.73 -2.32 -15.83
N ALA A 245 2.39 -1.07 -15.51
CA ALA A 245 2.48 0.07 -16.45
C ALA A 245 3.90 0.64 -16.56
N ASN A 246 4.83 0.18 -15.70
CA ASN A 246 6.24 0.44 -15.84
C ASN A 246 6.81 -0.64 -16.78
N PRO A 247 7.17 -0.32 -18.04
CA PRO A 247 7.72 -1.30 -18.97
C PRO A 247 9.00 -1.95 -18.44
N PHE A 248 9.56 -1.39 -17.37
CA PHE A 248 10.77 -1.87 -16.71
C PHE A 248 10.46 -2.68 -15.41
N ALA A 249 9.21 -2.80 -14.96
CA ALA A 249 8.88 -3.44 -13.67
C ALA A 249 8.90 -4.98 -13.72
N ALA A 250 8.74 -5.58 -14.89
CA ALA A 250 8.58 -7.03 -15.06
C ALA A 250 9.82 -7.72 -15.64
N ALA A 251 10.82 -6.98 -16.09
CA ALA A 251 11.99 -7.52 -16.75
C ALA A 251 13.25 -7.31 -15.92
N GLY A 252 13.93 -8.36 -15.55
CA GLY A 252 15.31 -8.28 -15.12
C GLY A 252 16.30 -7.83 -16.21
N ASP A 253 15.79 -7.47 -17.41
CA ASP A 253 16.55 -7.02 -18.56
C ASP A 253 16.28 -5.53 -18.85
N TYR A 254 16.85 -4.65 -18.01
CA TYR A 254 16.96 -3.23 -18.37
C TYR A 254 18.11 -3.06 -19.34
N PRO A 255 17.98 -2.17 -20.36
CA PRO A 255 19.15 -1.75 -21.11
C PRO A 255 20.19 -1.18 -20.16
N PRO A 256 21.48 -1.45 -20.38
CA PRO A 256 22.54 -0.90 -19.55
C PRO A 256 22.40 0.61 -19.42
N SER A 257 22.39 1.12 -18.20
CA SER A 257 22.23 2.54 -17.88
C SER A 257 23.40 3.02 -17.03
N ASP A 258 24.02 4.10 -17.46
CA ASP A 258 25.15 4.73 -16.79
C ASP A 258 24.65 5.78 -15.78
N ALA A 259 25.00 5.61 -14.49
CA ALA A 259 24.55 6.50 -13.42
C ALA A 259 25.04 7.95 -13.57
N ASP A 260 26.26 8.17 -14.05
CA ASP A 260 26.79 9.51 -14.26
C ASP A 260 26.06 10.22 -15.40
N LYS A 261 25.74 9.53 -16.50
CA LYS A 261 24.91 10.08 -17.59
C LYS A 261 23.49 10.41 -17.10
N VAL A 262 22.92 9.58 -16.25
CA VAL A 262 21.61 9.90 -15.62
C VAL A 262 21.74 11.19 -14.82
N ALA A 263 22.77 11.35 -13.98
CA ALA A 263 23.00 12.56 -13.19
C ALA A 263 23.30 13.80 -14.05
N GLU A 264 23.94 13.62 -15.20
CA GLU A 264 24.21 14.73 -16.15
C GLU A 264 22.91 15.26 -16.79
N ASN A 265 21.93 14.41 -17.02
CA ASN A 265 20.73 14.73 -17.78
C ASN A 265 19.45 14.87 -16.92
N CYS A 266 19.47 14.40 -15.66
CA CYS A 266 18.38 14.53 -14.70
C CYS A 266 18.77 15.47 -13.56
N ALA A 267 18.12 16.63 -13.45
CA ALA A 267 18.44 17.63 -12.42
C ALA A 267 18.29 17.08 -11.00
N ALA A 268 17.29 16.25 -10.73
CA ALA A 268 17.05 15.66 -9.42
C ALA A 268 18.17 14.66 -9.03
N VAL A 269 18.62 13.81 -9.95
CA VAL A 269 19.74 12.89 -9.69
C VAL A 269 21.07 13.65 -9.60
N ARG A 270 21.22 14.70 -10.38
CA ARG A 270 22.38 15.61 -10.29
C ARG A 270 22.46 16.27 -8.92
N GLU A 271 21.35 16.80 -8.41
CA GLU A 271 21.31 17.42 -7.09
C GLU A 271 21.70 16.42 -6.00
N PHE A 272 21.17 15.20 -6.05
CA PHE A 272 21.55 14.12 -5.14
C PHE A 272 23.06 13.84 -5.18
N ARG A 273 23.66 13.73 -6.38
CA ARG A 273 25.10 13.53 -6.55
C ARG A 273 25.91 14.73 -6.03
N ASP A 274 25.58 15.94 -6.47
CA ASP A 274 26.38 17.13 -6.23
C ASP A 274 26.31 17.60 -4.77
N THR A 275 25.24 17.28 -4.05
CA THR A 275 25.09 17.51 -2.61
C THR A 275 25.60 16.36 -1.76
N MET A 276 26.14 15.31 -2.37
CA MET A 276 26.59 14.10 -1.66
C MET A 276 25.50 13.50 -0.78
N GLY A 277 24.26 13.45 -1.29
CA GLY A 277 23.11 12.89 -0.59
C GLY A 277 22.46 13.81 0.43
N ASN A 278 22.93 15.04 0.60
CA ASN A 278 22.35 16.01 1.53
C ASN A 278 21.09 16.67 0.93
N VAL A 279 20.08 15.86 0.70
CA VAL A 279 18.73 16.18 0.23
C VAL A 279 17.71 15.67 1.24
N ASP A 280 16.43 16.03 1.08
CA ASP A 280 15.40 15.46 1.95
C ASP A 280 15.22 13.93 1.72
N GLU A 281 14.72 13.23 2.74
CA GLU A 281 14.59 11.76 2.71
C GLU A 281 13.74 11.25 1.53
N PRO A 282 12.61 11.86 1.14
CA PRO A 282 11.86 11.47 -0.05
C PRO A 282 12.66 11.58 -1.35
N HIS A 283 13.46 12.62 -1.51
CA HIS A 283 14.33 12.81 -2.67
C HIS A 283 15.42 11.73 -2.71
N TRP A 284 16.12 11.55 -1.60
CA TRP A 284 17.16 10.54 -1.43
C TRP A 284 16.64 9.14 -1.77
N HIS A 285 15.49 8.77 -1.20
CA HIS A 285 14.88 7.46 -1.44
C HIS A 285 14.48 7.27 -2.91
N ARG A 286 13.98 8.30 -3.59
CA ARG A 286 13.63 8.22 -5.02
C ARG A 286 14.86 8.14 -5.92
N ALA A 287 15.98 8.81 -5.56
CA ALA A 287 17.24 8.71 -6.28
C ALA A 287 17.81 7.29 -6.21
N ILE A 288 17.76 6.62 -5.04
CA ILE A 288 18.11 5.19 -4.91
C ILE A 288 17.32 4.34 -5.89
N GLY A 289 16.00 4.56 -5.99
CA GLY A 289 15.13 3.81 -6.90
C GLY A 289 15.38 4.06 -8.40
N ILE A 290 16.24 5.00 -8.77
CA ILE A 290 16.75 5.17 -10.13
C ILE A 290 18.10 4.47 -10.24
N LEU A 291 19.03 4.82 -9.35
CA LEU A 291 20.43 4.42 -9.44
C LEU A 291 20.62 2.92 -9.23
N LYS A 292 19.81 2.26 -8.40
CA LYS A 292 19.86 0.79 -8.21
C LYS A 292 19.85 0.02 -9.53
N PHE A 293 19.22 0.56 -10.55
CA PHE A 293 19.08 -0.08 -11.87
C PHE A 293 20.12 0.37 -12.88
N CYS A 294 21.14 1.14 -12.47
CA CYS A 294 22.30 1.48 -13.27
C CYS A 294 23.40 0.44 -13.09
N GLU A 295 24.30 0.28 -14.08
CA GLU A 295 25.36 -0.75 -14.08
C GLU A 295 26.28 -0.67 -12.87
N ASP A 296 26.61 0.54 -12.39
CA ASP A 296 27.44 0.81 -11.22
C ASP A 296 26.63 1.44 -10.06
N GLY A 297 25.31 1.33 -10.14
CA GLY A 297 24.37 2.11 -9.34
C GLY A 297 24.53 1.93 -7.83
N GLU A 298 24.72 0.71 -7.35
CA GLU A 298 24.88 0.44 -5.92
C GLU A 298 26.12 1.14 -5.34
N SER A 299 27.26 1.06 -6.03
CA SER A 299 28.46 1.76 -5.61
C SER A 299 28.30 3.29 -5.64
N LYS A 300 27.56 3.82 -6.63
CA LYS A 300 27.24 5.26 -6.74
C LYS A 300 26.26 5.72 -5.65
N ILE A 301 25.27 4.92 -5.29
CA ILE A 301 24.36 5.23 -4.19
C ILE A 301 25.16 5.45 -2.90
N HIS A 302 26.05 4.54 -2.57
CA HIS A 302 26.90 4.68 -1.38
C HIS A 302 27.80 5.90 -1.48
N ALA A 303 28.58 6.03 -2.55
CA ALA A 303 29.51 7.13 -2.73
C ALA A 303 28.84 8.51 -2.73
N TRP A 304 27.65 8.62 -3.34
CA TRP A 304 26.91 9.89 -3.40
C TRP A 304 26.02 10.13 -2.17
N SER A 305 26.02 9.25 -1.18
CA SER A 305 25.34 9.46 0.11
C SER A 305 26.30 9.78 1.26
N GLU A 306 27.61 9.67 1.07
CA GLU A 306 28.61 9.84 2.14
C GLU A 306 28.64 11.25 2.76
N GLY A 307 28.16 12.26 2.06
CA GLY A 307 28.09 13.63 2.58
C GLY A 307 26.88 13.92 3.46
N TYR A 308 25.93 13.01 3.57
CA TYR A 308 24.78 13.14 4.44
C TYR A 308 25.15 12.74 5.87
N ASP A 309 24.94 13.63 6.87
CA ASP A 309 25.30 13.39 8.28
C ASP A 309 24.65 12.13 8.89
N GLY A 310 23.53 11.69 8.35
CA GLY A 310 22.83 10.46 8.75
C GLY A 310 23.19 9.23 7.90
N TYR A 311 24.19 9.29 7.05
CA TYR A 311 24.58 8.17 6.20
C TYR A 311 25.06 6.98 7.04
N SER A 312 24.52 5.82 6.73
CA SER A 312 24.93 4.53 7.28
C SER A 312 25.00 3.53 6.14
N GLN A 313 26.14 2.92 5.94
CA GLN A 313 26.31 1.91 4.88
C GLN A 313 25.28 0.79 5.02
N GLN A 314 25.05 0.32 6.24
CA GLN A 314 24.10 -0.76 6.50
C GLN A 314 22.65 -0.34 6.17
N GLU A 315 22.19 0.83 6.64
CA GLU A 315 20.82 1.28 6.39
C GLU A 315 20.60 1.62 4.92
N THR A 316 21.61 2.16 4.25
CA THR A 316 21.58 2.41 2.81
C THR A 316 21.44 1.11 2.04
N GLN A 317 22.25 0.09 2.39
CA GLN A 317 22.17 -1.23 1.77
C GLN A 317 20.80 -1.89 2.01
N GLU A 318 20.27 -1.83 3.23
CA GLU A 318 18.94 -2.36 3.54
C GLU A 318 17.85 -1.69 2.65
N LYS A 319 17.95 -0.39 2.37
CA LYS A 319 17.01 0.30 1.49
C LYS A 319 17.19 -0.09 0.02
N ILE A 320 18.41 -0.31 -0.43
CA ILE A 320 18.70 -0.85 -1.76
C ILE A 320 18.09 -2.25 -1.90
N ASP A 321 18.34 -3.13 -0.95
CA ASP A 321 17.91 -4.54 -0.98
C ASP A 321 16.38 -4.68 -0.91
N THR A 322 15.72 -3.83 -0.14
CA THR A 322 14.26 -3.83 0.02
C THR A 322 13.50 -3.13 -1.09
N TRP A 323 14.18 -2.55 -2.08
CA TRP A 323 13.53 -1.95 -3.23
C TRP A 323 13.03 -3.02 -4.21
N GLU A 324 11.75 -3.35 -4.14
CA GLU A 324 11.11 -4.44 -4.93
C GLU A 324 10.37 -3.94 -6.19
N VAL A 325 10.29 -2.62 -6.39
CA VAL A 325 9.62 -2.02 -7.54
C VAL A 325 10.64 -1.59 -8.60
N GLY A 326 10.23 -1.47 -9.86
CA GLY A 326 11.12 -1.01 -10.93
C GLY A 326 11.65 0.42 -10.73
N PRO A 327 12.39 0.98 -11.69
CA PRO A 327 12.99 2.30 -11.57
C PRO A 327 11.96 3.39 -11.25
N THR A 328 12.33 4.36 -10.41
CA THR A 328 11.47 5.52 -10.10
C THR A 328 11.14 6.29 -11.39
N SER A 329 9.85 6.57 -11.59
CA SER A 329 9.40 7.38 -12.75
C SER A 329 9.60 8.88 -12.50
N CYS A 330 9.65 9.67 -13.60
CA CYS A 330 9.67 11.13 -13.51
C CYS A 330 8.48 11.69 -12.75
N VAL A 331 7.28 11.09 -12.93
CA VAL A 331 6.07 11.49 -12.21
C VAL A 331 6.20 11.23 -10.71
N GLU A 332 6.80 10.09 -10.32
CA GLU A 332 6.98 9.76 -8.91
C GLU A 332 8.04 10.65 -8.24
N MET A 333 9.11 11.00 -8.98
CA MET A 333 10.10 11.97 -8.54
C MET A 333 9.47 13.36 -8.36
N ASP A 334 8.70 13.83 -9.34
CA ASP A 334 8.08 15.16 -9.33
C ASP A 334 7.09 15.37 -8.18
N LYS A 335 6.35 14.34 -7.77
CA LYS A 335 5.42 14.42 -6.63
C LYS A 335 6.08 14.90 -5.33
N HIS A 336 7.36 14.66 -5.17
CA HIS A 336 8.11 15.00 -3.97
C HIS A 336 8.96 16.25 -4.14
N ILE A 337 9.53 16.46 -5.34
CA ILE A 337 10.53 17.50 -5.58
C ILE A 337 10.00 18.64 -6.45
N GLY A 338 8.93 18.40 -7.25
CA GLY A 338 8.41 19.40 -8.18
C GLY A 338 9.36 19.68 -9.36
N CYS A 339 10.20 18.71 -9.74
CA CYS A 339 11.28 18.91 -10.71
C CYS A 339 10.81 19.02 -12.18
N MET A 340 9.62 18.54 -12.53
CA MET A 340 9.13 18.56 -13.90
C MET A 340 8.85 19.96 -14.44
N LYS A 341 8.56 20.91 -13.57
CA LYS A 341 8.24 22.28 -13.95
C LYS A 341 9.35 22.95 -14.77
N ASP A 342 10.61 22.70 -14.40
CA ASP A 342 11.79 23.31 -14.99
C ASP A 342 12.70 22.26 -15.70
N CYS A 343 12.18 21.04 -15.89
CA CYS A 343 12.95 19.95 -16.48
C CYS A 343 12.96 20.02 -18.02
N PRO A 344 14.13 20.15 -18.69
CA PRO A 344 14.23 20.19 -20.14
C PRO A 344 13.79 18.88 -20.82
N MET A 345 13.72 17.79 -20.04
CA MET A 345 13.30 16.47 -20.50
C MET A 345 11.83 16.16 -20.14
N ALA A 346 11.08 17.12 -19.58
CA ALA A 346 9.67 16.97 -19.28
C ALA A 346 8.88 16.58 -20.54
N GLY A 347 8.09 15.49 -20.45
CA GLY A 347 7.32 14.95 -21.57
C GLY A 347 8.13 14.13 -22.60
N LYS A 348 9.47 14.16 -22.54
CA LYS A 348 10.36 13.36 -23.42
C LYS A 348 10.92 12.11 -22.71
N CYS A 349 11.00 12.15 -21.40
CA CYS A 349 11.51 11.10 -20.56
C CYS A 349 10.41 10.71 -19.56
N LYS A 350 10.08 9.42 -19.48
CA LYS A 350 9.12 8.88 -18.49
C LYS A 350 9.83 8.36 -17.24
N PHE A 351 11.05 7.86 -17.41
CA PHE A 351 11.89 7.29 -16.35
C PHE A 351 13.30 7.87 -16.45
N PRO A 352 13.85 8.49 -15.39
CA PRO A 352 15.19 9.07 -15.44
C PRO A 352 16.29 8.08 -15.84
N ILE A 353 16.12 6.78 -15.56
CA ILE A 353 17.07 5.73 -15.99
C ILE A 353 17.29 5.70 -17.51
N GLN A 354 16.31 6.11 -18.32
CA GLN A 354 16.41 6.17 -19.78
C GLN A 354 17.50 7.15 -20.26
N LEU A 355 17.84 8.13 -19.42
CA LEU A 355 18.83 9.15 -19.73
C LEU A 355 20.29 8.64 -19.66
N GLY A 356 20.47 7.44 -19.08
CA GLY A 356 21.76 6.77 -18.99
C GLY A 356 21.96 5.65 -20.03
N PHE A 357 20.95 5.35 -20.87
CA PHE A 357 21.08 4.28 -21.86
C PHE A 357 22.18 4.57 -22.88
N SER A 358 22.85 3.51 -23.35
CA SER A 358 23.79 3.61 -24.46
C SER A 358 23.04 3.94 -25.76
N GLU A 359 23.72 4.61 -26.70
CA GLU A 359 23.13 5.00 -28.01
C GLU A 359 22.69 3.80 -28.86
N ASP A 360 23.17 2.60 -28.54
CA ASP A 360 22.81 1.33 -29.18
C ASP A 360 21.59 0.63 -28.57
N ALA A 361 20.97 1.21 -27.55
CA ALA A 361 19.80 0.62 -26.90
C ALA A 361 18.57 0.76 -27.82
N PRO A 362 17.76 -0.31 -28.03
CA PRO A 362 16.57 -0.22 -28.86
C PRO A 362 15.60 0.83 -28.29
N SER A 363 15.21 1.78 -29.15
CA SER A 363 14.16 2.76 -28.81
C SER A 363 12.88 2.00 -28.51
N VAL A 364 12.30 2.24 -27.34
CA VAL A 364 10.96 1.72 -26.99
C VAL A 364 9.96 2.56 -27.79
N GLU A 365 9.71 2.16 -29.05
CA GLU A 365 8.65 2.74 -29.85
C GLU A 365 7.30 2.36 -29.25
N GLU A 366 6.39 3.33 -29.18
CA GLU A 366 4.99 3.12 -28.83
C GLU A 366 4.40 2.11 -29.83
N GLU A 367 4.01 0.93 -29.34
CA GLU A 367 3.13 0.03 -30.08
C GLU A 367 1.76 0.73 -30.19
N THR A 368 1.58 1.48 -31.27
CA THR A 368 0.29 2.03 -31.65
C THR A 368 -0.62 0.87 -31.95
N ALA A 369 -1.72 0.74 -31.21
CA ALA A 369 -2.77 -0.23 -31.46
C ALA A 369 -3.18 -0.19 -32.96
N PRO A 370 -3.38 -1.35 -33.62
CA PRO A 370 -3.73 -1.37 -35.03
C PRO A 370 -5.08 -0.68 -35.25
N ALA A 371 -5.09 0.29 -36.17
CA ALA A 371 -6.28 0.97 -36.60
C ALA A 371 -7.29 -0.05 -37.15
N VAL A 372 -8.46 -0.12 -36.51
CA VAL A 372 -9.60 -0.89 -37.01
C VAL A 372 -10.07 -0.26 -38.32
N SER A 373 -9.74 -0.87 -39.44
CA SER A 373 -10.25 -0.48 -40.74
C SER A 373 -11.77 -0.72 -40.81
N ALA A 374 -12.53 0.35 -40.85
CA ALA A 374 -13.95 0.31 -41.20
C ALA A 374 -14.10 -0.10 -42.68
N SER A 375 -14.39 -1.37 -42.94
CA SER A 375 -14.85 -1.79 -44.24
C SER A 375 -16.35 -1.47 -44.38
N ASN A 376 -16.65 -0.40 -45.09
CA ASN A 376 -17.95 -0.21 -45.73
C ASN A 376 -18.19 -1.36 -46.72
N SER A 377 -19.23 -2.07 -46.57
CA SER A 377 -19.87 -2.86 -47.63
C SER A 377 -21.36 -2.58 -47.63
N ALA A 378 -21.77 -1.74 -48.59
CA ALA A 378 -23.12 -1.71 -49.06
C ALA A 378 -23.45 -3.00 -49.83
N LEU A 379 -24.56 -3.65 -49.47
CA LEU A 379 -25.62 -4.18 -50.36
C LEU A 379 -26.73 -4.75 -49.48
#